data_e05717f140a5ee89d18960ae3fa6498a
#
_entry.id   e05717f140a5ee89d18960ae3fa6498a
#
_cell.length_a   1.000
_cell.length_b   1.000
_cell.length_c   1.000
_cell.angle_alpha   90.00
_cell.angle_beta   90.00
_cell.angle_gamma   90.00
#
_symmetry.space_group_name_H-M   'P 1'
#
loop_
_entity.id
_entity.type
_entity.pdbx_description
1 polymer ?
#
loop_
_entity_poly.entity_id
_entity_poly.type
_entity_poly.pdbx_seq_one_letter_code
_entity_poly.pdbx_strand_id
1 'polypeptide(L)'
;MPLTAEQGYRIREEYSNVKEKAVCDAHGLEHRGGSRSKIDGENESVRKSIKNASGFSTQVHLTTQKHFIEVLDLSENSAEFIKHFCGNDGYNYKGRDRRFIKEINLEYTDDFNRFLNENKEKVVDLIIRNGFDITHVVYRDIKNDVEYELTYQQIVDIIKEAEWKFLKGGVHLKLNGKTLFHLQREGKKSKSNRYNVLWHIHRNLFQ
;
A
#
# COMPACT_ATOMS: atom_id res chain seq x y z
N MET A 1 7.44 -13.22 -19.42
CA MET A 1 6.44 -14.31 -19.34
C MET A 1 5.66 -14.13 -18.04
N PRO A 2 4.35 -14.35 -18.00
CA PRO A 2 3.61 -14.37 -16.73
C PRO A 2 4.09 -15.56 -15.89
N LEU A 3 4.12 -15.37 -14.56
CA LEU A 3 4.43 -16.45 -13.63
C LEU A 3 3.42 -17.58 -13.77
N THR A 4 3.88 -18.82 -13.73
CA THR A 4 3.00 -19.98 -13.62
C THR A 4 2.34 -20.00 -12.22
N ALA A 5 1.25 -20.73 -12.06
CA ALA A 5 0.59 -20.91 -10.76
C ALA A 5 1.56 -21.49 -9.72
N GLU A 6 2.42 -22.43 -10.13
CA GLU A 6 3.43 -23.05 -9.29
C GLU A 6 4.53 -22.05 -8.87
N GLN A 7 5.00 -21.20 -9.80
CA GLN A 7 5.94 -20.13 -9.47
C GLN A 7 5.32 -19.11 -8.51
N GLY A 8 4.05 -18.76 -8.70
CA GLY A 8 3.31 -17.90 -7.77
C GLY A 8 3.15 -18.51 -6.39
N TYR A 9 2.91 -19.82 -6.31
CA TYR A 9 2.83 -20.56 -5.05
C TYR A 9 4.20 -20.59 -4.33
N ARG A 10 5.28 -20.94 -5.02
CA ARG A 10 6.65 -20.96 -4.45
C ARG A 10 7.08 -19.59 -3.93
N ILE A 11 6.80 -18.53 -4.66
CA ILE A 11 7.10 -17.16 -4.21
C ILE A 11 6.32 -16.84 -2.93
N ARG A 12 5.04 -17.20 -2.85
CA ARG A 12 4.21 -17.00 -1.66
C ARG A 12 4.77 -17.79 -0.47
N GLU A 13 5.05 -19.07 -0.66
CA GLU A 13 5.65 -19.92 0.37
C GLU A 13 6.97 -19.33 0.87
N GLU A 14 7.88 -18.97 -0.04
CA GLU A 14 9.17 -18.41 0.33
C GLU A 14 9.07 -17.09 1.07
N TYR A 15 8.20 -16.16 0.61
CA TYR A 15 8.14 -14.82 1.20
C TYR A 15 7.19 -14.71 2.38
N SER A 16 6.04 -15.38 2.36
CA SER A 16 5.10 -15.32 3.48
C SER A 16 5.42 -16.35 4.56
N ASN A 17 5.55 -17.62 4.20
CA ASN A 17 5.67 -18.65 5.23
C ASN A 17 7.09 -18.78 5.77
N VAL A 18 8.12 -18.72 4.92
CA VAL A 18 9.51 -18.92 5.36
C VAL A 18 10.11 -17.65 5.94
N LYS A 19 10.06 -16.53 5.18
CA LYS A 19 10.73 -15.29 5.58
C LYS A 19 9.99 -14.54 6.69
N GLU A 20 8.66 -14.49 6.65
CA GLU A 20 7.86 -13.90 7.72
C GLU A 20 7.99 -14.70 9.00
N LYS A 21 7.92 -16.05 8.91
CA LYS A 21 8.14 -16.92 10.06
C LYS A 21 9.51 -16.72 10.68
N ALA A 22 10.58 -16.60 9.88
CA ALA A 22 11.93 -16.37 10.40
C ALA A 22 12.02 -15.04 11.19
N VAL A 23 11.32 -13.97 10.73
CA VAL A 23 11.22 -12.72 11.49
C VAL A 23 10.43 -12.93 12.77
N CYS A 24 9.31 -13.64 12.73
CA CYS A 24 8.51 -13.93 13.92
C CYS A 24 9.33 -14.71 14.95
N ASP A 25 10.04 -15.76 14.54
CA ASP A 25 10.90 -16.56 15.42
C ASP A 25 12.00 -15.71 16.07
N ALA A 26 12.66 -14.83 15.29
CA ALA A 26 13.70 -13.92 15.80
C ALA A 26 13.16 -12.88 16.82
N HIS A 27 11.90 -12.51 16.71
CA HIS A 27 11.23 -11.55 17.60
C HIS A 27 10.40 -12.21 18.72
N GLY A 28 10.41 -13.53 18.84
CA GLY A 28 9.61 -14.26 19.85
C GLY A 28 8.11 -14.11 19.63
N LEU A 29 7.65 -14.08 18.37
CA LEU A 29 6.25 -13.93 17.99
C LEU A 29 5.67 -15.23 17.44
N GLU A 30 4.39 -15.46 17.68
CA GLU A 30 3.63 -16.47 16.98
C GLU A 30 3.36 -16.01 15.53
N HIS A 31 3.73 -16.80 14.53
CA HIS A 31 3.45 -16.50 13.14
C HIS A 31 1.97 -16.71 12.83
N ARG A 32 1.28 -15.67 12.37
CA ARG A 32 -0.14 -15.65 12.04
C ARG A 32 -0.43 -15.57 10.55
N GLY A 33 0.57 -15.59 9.70
CA GLY A 33 0.48 -15.37 8.26
C GLY A 33 -0.77 -15.95 7.59
N GLY A 34 -1.29 -15.23 6.61
CA GLY A 34 -2.46 -15.63 5.84
C GLY A 34 -2.98 -14.50 4.96
N SER A 35 -3.63 -14.85 3.84
CA SER A 35 -4.08 -13.88 2.83
C SER A 35 -5.15 -12.89 3.30
N ARG A 36 -5.76 -13.11 4.46
CA ARG A 36 -6.84 -12.26 5.00
C ARG A 36 -6.43 -11.45 6.22
N SER A 37 -5.29 -11.76 6.85
CA SER A 37 -4.77 -11.03 7.99
C SER A 37 -3.75 -9.97 7.55
N LYS A 38 -3.72 -8.85 8.27
CA LYS A 38 -2.63 -7.87 8.22
C LYS A 38 -1.59 -8.11 9.32
N ILE A 39 -1.94 -8.95 10.30
CA ILE A 39 -1.05 -9.37 11.38
C ILE A 39 -0.27 -10.59 10.87
N ASP A 40 1.02 -10.42 10.70
CA ASP A 40 1.92 -11.46 10.24
C ASP A 40 2.57 -12.20 11.44
N GLY A 41 2.74 -11.51 12.59
CA GLY A 41 3.22 -12.10 13.84
C GLY A 41 2.70 -11.37 15.07
N GLU A 42 2.43 -12.11 16.14
CA GLU A 42 1.93 -11.52 17.40
C GLU A 42 2.39 -12.24 18.67
N ASN A 43 2.33 -11.53 19.79
CA ASN A 43 2.34 -12.06 21.15
C ASN A 43 1.33 -11.28 21.99
N GLU A 44 1.34 -11.43 23.32
CA GLU A 44 0.39 -10.80 24.24
C GLU A 44 0.30 -9.26 24.10
N SER A 45 1.41 -8.60 23.76
CA SER A 45 1.54 -7.13 23.74
C SER A 45 1.82 -6.52 22.37
N VAL A 46 2.22 -7.32 21.39
CA VAL A 46 2.73 -6.81 20.10
C VAL A 46 2.05 -7.55 18.94
N ARG A 47 1.59 -6.78 17.95
CA ARG A 47 1.05 -7.27 16.67
C ARG A 47 1.80 -6.61 15.54
N LYS A 48 2.55 -7.39 14.78
CA LYS A 48 3.43 -6.89 13.71
C LYS A 48 2.87 -7.18 12.33
N SER A 49 2.99 -6.18 11.44
CA SER A 49 2.89 -6.37 10.00
C SER A 49 4.28 -6.37 9.39
N ILE A 50 4.66 -7.47 8.75
CA ILE A 50 6.00 -7.69 8.19
C ILE A 50 5.97 -7.46 6.68
N LYS A 51 6.84 -6.58 6.19
CA LYS A 51 6.91 -6.21 4.77
C LYS A 51 8.28 -6.53 4.21
N ASN A 52 8.37 -7.67 3.51
CA ASN A 52 9.57 -8.08 2.81
C ASN A 52 9.70 -7.33 1.47
N ALA A 53 10.86 -6.75 1.22
CA ALA A 53 11.15 -6.00 0.02
C ALA A 53 12.51 -6.39 -0.59
N SER A 54 12.54 -6.55 -1.91
CA SER A 54 13.79 -6.72 -2.68
C SER A 54 14.32 -5.41 -3.27
N GLY A 55 13.67 -4.28 -2.97
CA GLY A 55 13.99 -2.94 -3.47
C GLY A 55 13.53 -1.84 -2.52
N PHE A 56 13.39 -0.62 -3.05
CA PHE A 56 13.05 0.55 -2.24
C PHE A 56 11.61 0.58 -1.71
N SER A 57 10.71 -0.22 -2.27
CA SER A 57 9.31 -0.26 -1.86
C SER A 57 8.71 -1.65 -2.00
N THR A 58 7.66 -1.92 -1.24
CA THR A 58 6.87 -3.14 -1.34
C THR A 58 5.38 -2.82 -1.21
N GLN A 59 4.54 -3.72 -1.72
CA GLN A 59 3.10 -3.62 -1.56
C GLN A 59 2.72 -3.75 -0.09
N VAL A 60 1.86 -2.83 0.38
CA VAL A 60 1.33 -2.85 1.75
C VAL A 60 -0.18 -3.06 1.78
N HIS A 61 -0.92 -2.58 0.77
CA HIS A 61 -2.36 -2.70 0.71
C HIS A 61 -2.84 -2.82 -0.75
N LEU A 62 -3.79 -3.71 -0.97
CA LEU A 62 -4.50 -3.88 -2.23
C LEU A 62 -5.99 -4.01 -1.93
N THR A 63 -6.82 -3.19 -2.57
CA THR A 63 -8.26 -3.20 -2.35
C THR A 63 -9.02 -2.81 -3.61
N THR A 64 -10.31 -3.15 -3.69
CA THR A 64 -11.16 -2.71 -4.80
C THR A 64 -11.43 -1.21 -4.70
N GLN A 65 -11.69 -0.55 -5.85
CA GLN A 65 -12.07 0.86 -5.87
C GLN A 65 -13.30 1.12 -5.00
N LYS A 66 -14.32 0.26 -5.11
CA LYS A 66 -15.57 0.39 -4.33
C LYS A 66 -15.27 0.42 -2.83
N HIS A 67 -14.53 -0.58 -2.33
CA HIS A 67 -14.21 -0.65 -0.89
C HIS A 67 -13.37 0.57 -0.45
N PHE A 68 -12.40 1.00 -1.26
CA PHE A 68 -11.57 2.16 -0.94
C PHE A 68 -12.41 3.45 -0.82
N ILE A 69 -13.33 3.67 -1.77
CA ILE A 69 -14.24 4.83 -1.78
C ILE A 69 -15.16 4.81 -0.56
N GLU A 70 -15.77 3.64 -0.27
CA GLU A 70 -16.72 3.47 0.83
C GLU A 70 -16.08 3.63 2.21
N VAL A 71 -14.94 2.98 2.46
CA VAL A 71 -14.28 3.02 3.78
C VAL A 71 -13.70 4.40 4.10
N LEU A 72 -13.20 5.11 3.09
CA LEU A 72 -12.69 6.46 3.28
C LEU A 72 -13.79 7.53 3.23
N ASP A 73 -15.02 7.16 2.84
CA ASP A 73 -16.13 8.09 2.67
C ASP A 73 -15.75 9.24 1.72
N LEU A 74 -15.28 8.86 0.53
CA LEU A 74 -14.81 9.84 -0.45
C LEU A 74 -15.99 10.62 -1.05
N SER A 75 -15.81 11.93 -1.24
CA SER A 75 -16.73 12.75 -2.03
C SER A 75 -16.89 12.23 -3.46
N GLU A 76 -17.93 12.66 -4.16
CA GLU A 76 -18.17 12.29 -5.56
C GLU A 76 -16.95 12.61 -6.45
N ASN A 77 -16.37 13.81 -6.32
CA ASN A 77 -15.20 14.23 -7.09
C ASN A 77 -13.97 13.37 -6.78
N SER A 78 -13.70 13.08 -5.52
CA SER A 78 -12.59 12.20 -5.10
C SER A 78 -12.79 10.77 -5.57
N ALA A 79 -14.03 10.27 -5.56
CA ALA A 79 -14.37 8.96 -6.10
C ALA A 79 -14.16 8.89 -7.62
N GLU A 80 -14.54 9.94 -8.37
CA GLU A 80 -14.28 10.04 -9.81
C GLU A 80 -12.78 10.06 -10.13
N PHE A 81 -11.96 10.74 -9.30
CA PHE A 81 -10.50 10.63 -9.44
C PHE A 81 -10.03 9.16 -9.39
N ILE A 82 -10.45 8.40 -8.40
CA ILE A 82 -10.07 6.97 -8.23
C ILE A 82 -10.52 6.14 -9.43
N LYS A 83 -11.76 6.31 -9.90
CA LYS A 83 -12.31 5.58 -11.06
C LYS A 83 -11.50 5.87 -12.34
N HIS A 84 -11.14 7.13 -12.58
CA HIS A 84 -10.34 7.50 -13.74
C HIS A 84 -8.88 7.07 -13.62
N PHE A 85 -8.29 7.17 -12.43
CA PHE A 85 -6.89 6.79 -12.19
C PHE A 85 -6.68 5.28 -12.27
N CYS A 86 -7.51 4.49 -11.60
CA CYS A 86 -7.44 3.05 -11.63
C CYS A 86 -8.02 2.45 -12.92
N GLY A 87 -9.06 3.07 -13.49
CA GLY A 87 -9.72 2.64 -14.71
C GLY A 87 -10.84 1.63 -14.49
N ASN A 88 -11.42 1.10 -15.57
CA ASN A 88 -12.41 0.03 -15.57
C ASN A 88 -12.49 -0.69 -16.92
N ASP A 89 -13.16 -1.86 -16.94
CA ASP A 89 -13.49 -2.56 -18.18
C ASP A 89 -14.48 -1.72 -19.01
N GLY A 90 -14.25 -1.64 -20.31
CA GLY A 90 -15.06 -0.85 -21.23
C GLY A 90 -14.67 0.64 -21.29
N TYR A 91 -13.83 1.12 -20.39
CA TYR A 91 -13.32 2.48 -20.50
C TYR A 91 -12.29 2.57 -21.63
N ASN A 92 -12.54 3.46 -22.58
CA ASN A 92 -11.65 3.67 -23.73
C ASN A 92 -11.26 5.16 -23.83
N TYR A 93 -10.19 5.54 -23.14
CA TYR A 93 -9.61 6.87 -23.26
C TYR A 93 -8.37 6.83 -24.15
N LYS A 94 -8.51 7.24 -25.41
CA LYS A 94 -7.41 7.21 -26.39
C LYS A 94 -6.70 5.83 -26.47
N GLY A 95 -7.47 4.76 -26.53
CA GLY A 95 -6.96 3.38 -26.56
C GLY A 95 -6.48 2.82 -25.23
N ARG A 96 -6.77 3.48 -24.10
CA ARG A 96 -6.39 3.06 -22.75
C ARG A 96 -7.62 2.88 -21.86
N ASP A 97 -7.51 1.98 -20.90
CA ASP A 97 -8.55 1.66 -19.92
C ASP A 97 -8.55 2.60 -18.69
N ARG A 98 -7.67 3.61 -18.66
CA ARG A 98 -7.49 4.56 -17.55
C ARG A 98 -6.79 5.84 -18.02
N ARG A 99 -6.87 6.91 -17.23
CA ARG A 99 -6.22 8.20 -17.51
C ARG A 99 -4.87 8.31 -16.79
N PHE A 100 -3.94 9.11 -17.34
CA PHE A 100 -2.84 9.65 -16.55
C PHE A 100 -3.36 10.78 -15.65
N ILE A 101 -2.71 11.04 -14.51
CA ILE A 101 -3.14 12.07 -13.56
C ILE A 101 -3.39 13.42 -14.26
N LYS A 102 -2.48 13.85 -15.15
CA LYS A 102 -2.60 15.09 -15.92
C LYS A 102 -3.79 15.15 -16.91
N GLU A 103 -4.49 14.05 -17.11
CA GLU A 103 -5.64 13.92 -18.01
C GLU A 103 -6.95 13.77 -17.24
N ILE A 104 -6.88 13.68 -15.91
CA ILE A 104 -8.03 13.69 -15.02
C ILE A 104 -8.46 15.14 -14.80
N ASN A 105 -9.75 15.38 -14.64
CA ASN A 105 -10.27 16.70 -14.34
C ASN A 105 -9.56 17.29 -13.11
N LEU A 106 -9.17 18.56 -13.22
CA LEU A 106 -8.46 19.26 -12.16
C LEU A 106 -9.29 19.29 -10.87
N GLU A 107 -10.59 19.52 -10.96
CA GLU A 107 -11.50 19.51 -9.82
C GLU A 107 -11.47 18.20 -9.04
N TYR A 108 -11.46 17.05 -9.74
CA TYR A 108 -11.35 15.72 -9.11
C TYR A 108 -9.98 15.52 -8.46
N THR A 109 -8.94 16.01 -9.12
CA THR A 109 -7.56 15.91 -8.63
C THR A 109 -7.35 16.77 -7.38
N ASP A 110 -7.86 18.01 -7.38
CA ASP A 110 -7.73 18.95 -6.27
C ASP A 110 -8.55 18.50 -5.06
N ASP A 111 -9.76 18.00 -5.29
CA ASP A 111 -10.62 17.49 -4.22
C ASP A 111 -9.98 16.27 -3.54
N PHE A 112 -9.49 15.31 -4.33
CA PHE A 112 -8.80 14.15 -3.77
C PHE A 112 -7.48 14.52 -3.08
N ASN A 113 -6.73 15.50 -3.61
CA ASN A 113 -5.52 16.00 -2.96
C ASN A 113 -5.83 16.65 -1.61
N ARG A 114 -6.86 17.48 -1.54
CA ARG A 114 -7.34 18.09 -0.30
C ARG A 114 -7.73 17.01 0.72
N PHE A 115 -8.58 16.04 0.30
CA PHE A 115 -8.99 14.93 1.14
C PHE A 115 -7.79 14.19 1.73
N LEU A 116 -6.80 13.82 0.92
CA LEU A 116 -5.62 13.09 1.36
C LEU A 116 -4.79 13.88 2.39
N ASN A 117 -4.63 15.20 2.20
CA ASN A 117 -3.85 16.03 3.12
C ASN A 117 -4.59 16.32 4.43
N GLU A 118 -5.91 16.43 4.42
CA GLU A 118 -6.73 16.60 5.61
C GLU A 118 -6.93 15.31 6.42
N ASN A 119 -6.84 14.14 5.76
CA ASN A 119 -7.14 12.84 6.34
C ASN A 119 -5.94 11.88 6.32
N LYS A 120 -4.71 12.39 6.45
CA LYS A 120 -3.47 11.58 6.34
C LYS A 120 -3.48 10.35 7.23
N GLU A 121 -3.84 10.51 8.50
CA GLU A 121 -3.88 9.41 9.47
C GLU A 121 -4.95 8.37 9.11
N LYS A 122 -6.17 8.78 8.74
CA LYS A 122 -7.25 7.88 8.30
C LYS A 122 -6.83 7.04 7.09
N VAL A 123 -6.15 7.68 6.12
CA VAL A 123 -5.66 6.98 4.91
C VAL A 123 -4.55 5.99 5.25
N VAL A 124 -3.59 6.38 6.09
CA VAL A 124 -2.48 5.51 6.49
C VAL A 124 -2.96 4.39 7.41
N ASP A 125 -3.97 4.63 8.26
CA ASP A 125 -4.60 3.59 9.06
C ASP A 125 -5.24 2.51 8.16
N LEU A 126 -6.00 2.91 7.14
CA LEU A 126 -6.54 1.97 6.16
C LEU A 126 -5.42 1.17 5.45
N ILE A 127 -4.34 1.84 5.04
CA ILE A 127 -3.24 1.19 4.31
C ILE A 127 -2.52 0.16 5.18
N ILE A 128 -2.23 0.50 6.43
CA ILE A 128 -1.44 -0.33 7.34
C ILE A 128 -2.34 -1.31 8.10
N ARG A 129 -3.34 -0.78 8.79
CA ARG A 129 -4.17 -1.55 9.72
C ARG A 129 -5.35 -2.24 9.07
N ASN A 130 -6.11 -1.51 8.24
CA ASN A 130 -7.33 -2.03 7.59
C ASN A 130 -8.27 -2.73 8.61
N GLY A 131 -8.48 -2.10 9.75
CA GLY A 131 -9.33 -2.65 10.84
C GLY A 131 -8.64 -3.63 11.79
N PHE A 132 -7.35 -3.96 11.57
CA PHE A 132 -6.57 -4.78 12.49
C PHE A 132 -5.78 -3.90 13.47
N ASP A 133 -5.60 -4.37 14.71
CA ASP A 133 -4.85 -3.66 15.74
C ASP A 133 -3.34 -3.91 15.62
N ILE A 134 -2.74 -3.40 14.52
CA ILE A 134 -1.29 -3.49 14.30
C ILE A 134 -0.59 -2.44 15.14
N THR A 135 0.37 -2.89 15.95
CA THR A 135 1.17 -2.03 16.82
C THR A 135 2.51 -1.66 16.21
N HIS A 136 3.08 -2.51 15.34
CA HIS A 136 4.38 -2.32 14.72
C HIS A 136 4.37 -2.73 13.25
N VAL A 137 5.21 -2.06 12.46
CA VAL A 137 5.50 -2.42 11.07
C VAL A 137 6.99 -2.70 10.94
N VAL A 138 7.29 -3.89 10.44
CA VAL A 138 8.66 -4.32 10.13
C VAL A 138 8.85 -4.25 8.62
N TYR A 139 9.92 -3.55 8.19
CA TYR A 139 10.35 -3.52 6.80
C TYR A 139 11.69 -4.24 6.68
N ARG A 140 11.71 -5.35 5.98
CA ARG A 140 12.92 -6.14 5.75
C ARG A 140 13.42 -5.95 4.33
N ASP A 141 14.59 -5.35 4.18
CA ASP A 141 15.33 -5.30 2.92
C ASP A 141 16.06 -6.63 2.71
N ILE A 142 15.44 -7.51 1.94
CA ILE A 142 15.95 -8.87 1.73
C ILE A 142 17.29 -8.87 0.99
N LYS A 143 17.52 -7.87 0.13
CA LYS A 143 18.73 -7.79 -0.68
C LYS A 143 19.96 -7.46 0.16
N ASN A 144 19.79 -6.60 1.17
CA ASN A 144 20.86 -6.12 2.02
C ASN A 144 20.86 -6.81 3.40
N ASP A 145 19.90 -7.70 3.65
CA ASP A 145 19.66 -8.37 4.93
C ASP A 145 19.56 -7.40 6.12
N VAL A 146 18.83 -6.30 5.91
CA VAL A 146 18.62 -5.26 6.92
C VAL A 146 17.15 -5.20 7.28
N GLU A 147 16.87 -5.11 8.58
CA GLU A 147 15.54 -4.96 9.12
C GLU A 147 15.38 -3.58 9.79
N TYR A 148 14.23 -2.99 9.57
CA TYR A 148 13.81 -1.72 10.18
C TYR A 148 12.46 -1.93 10.83
N GLU A 149 12.23 -1.31 11.99
CA GLU A 149 10.96 -1.40 12.69
C GLU A 149 10.51 -0.03 13.16
N LEU A 150 9.22 0.25 13.01
CA LEU A 150 8.55 1.41 13.60
C LEU A 150 7.27 0.98 14.30
N THR A 151 6.96 1.61 15.43
CA THR A 151 5.63 1.54 16.00
C THR A 151 4.64 2.26 15.09
N TYR A 152 3.37 1.89 15.15
CA TYR A 152 2.32 2.61 14.42
C TYR A 152 2.27 4.09 14.81
N GLN A 153 2.47 4.42 16.08
CA GLN A 153 2.50 5.81 16.54
C GLN A 153 3.66 6.61 15.92
N GLN A 154 4.86 6.03 15.81
CA GLN A 154 5.97 6.68 15.13
C GLN A 154 5.65 6.96 13.65
N ILE A 155 4.96 6.03 12.97
CA ILE A 155 4.51 6.25 11.59
C ILE A 155 3.52 7.42 11.53
N VAL A 156 2.54 7.48 12.45
CA VAL A 156 1.59 8.59 12.55
C VAL A 156 2.31 9.92 12.75
N ASP A 157 3.31 9.97 13.61
CA ASP A 157 4.05 11.22 13.88
C ASP A 157 4.87 11.65 12.65
N ILE A 158 5.50 10.73 11.95
CA ILE A 158 6.23 11.02 10.69
C ILE A 158 5.30 11.58 9.61
N ILE A 159 4.12 11.00 9.42
CA ILE A 159 3.22 11.41 8.33
C ILE A 159 2.55 12.77 8.57
N LYS A 160 2.49 13.26 9.81
CA LYS A 160 1.96 14.61 10.11
C LYS A 160 2.73 15.69 9.34
N GLU A 161 4.05 15.55 9.25
CA GLU A 161 4.95 16.48 8.58
C GLU A 161 5.06 16.26 7.06
N ALA A 162 4.51 15.14 6.56
CA ALA A 162 4.56 14.78 5.15
C ALA A 162 3.41 15.39 4.35
N GLU A 163 3.58 15.52 3.02
CA GLU A 163 2.56 16.04 2.12
C GLU A 163 2.29 15.09 0.96
N TRP A 164 1.04 14.98 0.55
CA TRP A 164 0.66 14.29 -0.66
C TRP A 164 1.00 15.10 -1.91
N LYS A 165 1.64 14.47 -2.87
CA LYS A 165 2.04 15.06 -4.16
C LYS A 165 1.57 14.18 -5.31
N PHE A 166 0.94 14.79 -6.30
CA PHE A 166 0.49 14.13 -7.52
C PHE A 166 1.62 14.20 -8.56
N LEU A 167 2.19 13.06 -8.88
CA LEU A 167 3.30 12.93 -9.82
C LEU A 167 2.86 12.14 -11.05
N LYS A 168 3.68 12.16 -12.11
CA LYS A 168 3.37 11.46 -13.38
C LYS A 168 3.01 9.98 -13.19
N GLY A 169 3.64 9.30 -12.24
CA GLY A 169 3.50 7.85 -12.01
C GLY A 169 2.47 7.44 -10.97
N GLY A 170 1.98 8.38 -10.14
CA GLY A 170 1.08 8.08 -9.04
C GLY A 170 0.96 9.22 -8.04
N VAL A 171 0.30 8.93 -6.92
CA VAL A 171 0.13 9.87 -5.81
C VAL A 171 1.08 9.45 -4.68
N HIS A 172 1.92 10.36 -4.23
CA HIS A 172 3.01 10.08 -3.30
C HIS A 172 2.91 10.90 -2.03
N LEU A 173 2.96 10.26 -0.86
CA LEU A 173 3.20 10.94 0.41
C LEU A 173 4.70 11.16 0.56
N LYS A 174 5.13 12.41 0.71
CA LYS A 174 6.55 12.79 0.72
C LYS A 174 6.91 13.60 1.95
N LEU A 175 8.08 13.31 2.50
CA LEU A 175 8.74 14.11 3.54
C LEU A 175 10.17 14.42 3.09
N ASN A 176 10.56 15.70 3.12
CA ASN A 176 11.90 16.15 2.70
C ASN A 176 12.35 15.61 1.34
N GLY A 177 11.41 15.58 0.36
CA GLY A 177 11.67 15.08 -0.99
C GLY A 177 11.64 13.55 -1.13
N LYS A 178 11.67 12.78 -0.04
CA LYS A 178 11.63 11.30 -0.06
C LYS A 178 10.19 10.80 -0.05
N THR A 179 9.89 9.76 -0.84
CA THR A 179 8.57 9.10 -0.83
C THR A 179 8.49 8.13 0.34
N LEU A 180 7.42 8.22 1.13
CA LEU A 180 7.11 7.33 2.25
C LEU A 180 6.08 6.27 1.84
N PHE A 181 5.00 6.71 1.22
CA PHE A 181 3.95 5.87 0.63
C PHE A 181 3.65 6.32 -0.79
N HIS A 182 3.16 5.43 -1.62
CA HIS A 182 2.55 5.85 -2.88
C HIS A 182 1.35 5.01 -3.28
N LEU A 183 0.36 5.68 -3.83
CA LEU A 183 -0.77 5.08 -4.52
C LEU A 183 -0.37 4.82 -5.96
N GLN A 184 -0.48 3.58 -6.36
CA GLN A 184 -0.25 3.11 -7.70
C GLN A 184 -1.49 2.39 -8.21
N ARG A 185 -1.70 2.42 -9.50
CA ARG A 185 -2.71 1.59 -10.14
C ARG A 185 -2.18 0.20 -10.42
N GLU A 186 -3.01 -0.82 -10.26
CA GLU A 186 -2.66 -2.20 -10.58
C GLU A 186 -2.24 -2.34 -12.05
N GLY A 187 -1.23 -3.16 -12.31
CA GLY A 187 -0.73 -3.39 -13.66
C GLY A 187 -1.70 -4.21 -14.53
N LYS A 188 -1.64 -4.05 -15.85
CA LYS A 188 -2.48 -4.77 -16.82
C LYS A 188 -2.36 -6.30 -16.81
N LYS A 189 -1.37 -6.86 -16.11
CA LYS A 189 -1.04 -8.29 -16.16
C LYS A 189 -1.97 -9.18 -15.32
N SER A 190 -2.64 -8.62 -14.30
CA SER A 190 -3.58 -9.36 -13.47
C SER A 190 -5.01 -9.15 -13.96
N LYS A 191 -5.70 -10.21 -14.38
CA LYS A 191 -7.12 -10.13 -14.77
C LYS A 191 -8.03 -9.91 -13.56
N SER A 192 -7.68 -10.47 -12.39
CA SER A 192 -8.53 -10.43 -11.19
C SER A 192 -8.45 -9.11 -10.43
N ASN A 193 -7.31 -8.38 -10.50
CA ASN A 193 -7.06 -7.18 -9.69
C ASN A 193 -6.75 -5.94 -10.54
N ARG A 194 -7.06 -5.98 -11.84
CA ARG A 194 -6.60 -5.03 -12.86
C ARG A 194 -6.90 -3.56 -12.57
N TYR A 195 -7.99 -3.30 -11.87
CA TYR A 195 -8.47 -1.94 -11.57
C TYR A 195 -8.46 -1.63 -10.08
N ASN A 196 -7.76 -2.43 -9.28
CA ASN A 196 -7.68 -2.20 -7.86
C ASN A 196 -6.79 -1.01 -7.50
N VAL A 197 -7.05 -0.48 -6.32
CA VAL A 197 -6.22 0.52 -5.65
C VAL A 197 -5.07 -0.21 -4.98
N LEU A 198 -3.84 0.14 -5.34
CA LEU A 198 -2.62 -0.50 -4.87
C LEU A 198 -1.74 0.52 -4.14
N TRP A 199 -1.39 0.21 -2.89
CA TRP A 199 -0.52 1.03 -2.07
C TRP A 199 0.82 0.35 -1.81
N HIS A 200 1.87 1.15 -1.88
CA HIS A 200 3.23 0.74 -1.53
C HIS A 200 3.76 1.54 -0.35
N ILE A 201 4.55 0.87 0.50
CA ILE A 201 5.36 1.47 1.54
C ILE A 201 6.82 1.51 1.09
N HIS A 202 7.51 2.60 1.38
CA HIS A 202 8.91 2.79 1.00
C HIS A 202 9.84 2.66 2.19
N ARG A 203 11.08 2.18 1.95
CA ARG A 203 12.14 2.12 2.96
C ARG A 203 12.43 3.49 3.60
N ASN A 204 12.24 4.57 2.84
CA ASN A 204 12.47 5.93 3.34
C ASN A 204 11.61 6.29 4.58
N LEU A 205 10.49 5.61 4.82
CA LEU A 205 9.70 5.80 6.04
C LEU A 205 10.48 5.40 7.29
N PHE A 206 11.42 4.48 7.16
CA PHE A 206 12.16 3.85 8.26
C PHE A 206 13.59 4.42 8.41
N GLN A 207 13.95 5.48 7.69
CA GLN A 207 15.26 6.13 7.64
C GLN A 207 15.08 7.64 7.91
#